data_54dad765037ffdd4a8dcbb1949bcc163
#
_entry.id   54dad765037ffdd4a8dcbb1949bcc163
#
_cell.length_a   1.000
_cell.length_b   1.000
_cell.length_c   1.000
_cell.angle_alpha   90.00
_cell.angle_beta   90.00
_cell.angle_gamma   90.00
#
_symmetry.space_group_name_H-M   'P 1'
#
loop_
_entity.id
_entity.type
_entity.pdbx_description
1 polymer ?
#
loop_
_entity_poly.entity_id
_entity_poly.type
_entity_poly.pdbx_seq_one_letter_code
_entity_poly.pdbx_strand_id
1 'polypeptide(L)'
;MLVDFHMHSIYSDGVKSPEELLRHALDCNLSMMALTDHDEIDGIKALRTAQEQLDPEKTIKIINGCEFSADYKDKSIHILGYHFDETNKELRDFIEYFKSKREERIDEIIKRCNNVGYFISKDELLKKFPKTQAYGRPQIGQLLIDGGYAKDINDVFKGILRKDSPCYVPKVKIEVPYIIDIIHKAGGLAVMAHPKLVCSDEYVVEMLAYDFDGMEVYHTKHNDDDVKRYKALAKEHNLFITGGSDYHGIPGKAPDQFGDYLVSAEDVSEFISLL
;
A
#
# COMPACT_ATOMS: atom_id res chain seq x y z
N MET A 1 -6.75 -5.76 -22.80
CA MET A 1 -7.46 -5.52 -21.53
C MET A 1 -6.54 -4.74 -20.60
N LEU A 2 -7.10 -3.84 -19.77
CA LEU A 2 -6.34 -3.03 -18.82
C LEU A 2 -6.59 -3.50 -17.39
N VAL A 3 -5.57 -3.43 -16.56
CA VAL A 3 -5.61 -3.85 -15.16
C VAL A 3 -4.88 -2.83 -14.26
N ASP A 4 -5.24 -2.82 -12.99
CA ASP A 4 -4.51 -2.10 -11.95
C ASP A 4 -4.53 -2.91 -10.65
N PHE A 5 -3.37 -3.39 -10.23
CA PHE A 5 -3.24 -4.26 -9.07
C PHE A 5 -2.64 -3.58 -7.84
N HIS A 6 -2.51 -2.24 -7.85
CA HIS A 6 -1.94 -1.51 -6.73
C HIS A 6 -2.64 -0.16 -6.55
N MET A 7 -3.53 -0.06 -5.57
CA MET A 7 -4.25 1.17 -5.23
C MET A 7 -4.69 1.19 -3.77
N HIS A 8 -4.90 2.39 -3.25
CA HIS A 8 -5.23 2.63 -1.84
C HIS A 8 -6.55 3.34 -1.67
N SER A 9 -7.28 2.99 -0.61
CA SER A 9 -8.54 3.60 -0.24
C SER A 9 -8.45 4.35 1.10
N ILE A 10 -9.60 4.90 1.52
CA ILE A 10 -9.75 5.53 2.84
C ILE A 10 -9.59 4.56 4.01
N TYR A 11 -9.46 3.26 3.77
CA TYR A 11 -9.15 2.28 4.81
C TYR A 11 -7.70 2.35 5.28
N SER A 12 -6.81 2.86 4.42
CA SER A 12 -5.41 3.17 4.78
C SER A 12 -5.10 4.66 4.61
N ASP A 13 -4.42 5.04 3.55
CA ASP A 13 -3.97 6.42 3.30
C ASP A 13 -4.38 6.98 1.94
N GLY A 14 -5.25 6.28 1.22
CA GLY A 14 -5.95 6.84 0.07
C GLY A 14 -7.08 7.79 0.48
N VAL A 15 -7.54 8.62 -0.47
CA VAL A 15 -8.63 9.59 -0.23
C VAL A 15 -9.98 9.16 -0.81
N LYS A 16 -10.01 8.09 -1.60
CA LYS A 16 -11.22 7.56 -2.23
C LYS A 16 -11.76 6.37 -1.47
N SER A 17 -13.09 6.26 -1.39
CA SER A 17 -13.74 5.04 -0.90
C SER A 17 -13.58 3.89 -1.91
N PRO A 18 -13.68 2.62 -1.46
CA PRO A 18 -13.69 1.48 -2.38
C PRO A 18 -14.77 1.57 -3.45
N GLU A 19 -15.93 2.15 -3.12
CA GLU A 19 -17.01 2.41 -4.08
C GLU A 19 -16.59 3.42 -5.16
N GLU A 20 -15.96 4.55 -4.78
CA GLU A 20 -15.45 5.54 -5.74
C GLU A 20 -14.37 4.94 -6.64
N LEU A 21 -13.45 4.13 -6.08
CA LEU A 21 -12.42 3.43 -6.85
C LEU A 21 -13.03 2.48 -7.87
N LEU A 22 -14.09 1.73 -7.50
CA LEU A 22 -14.78 0.85 -8.43
C LEU A 22 -15.47 1.64 -9.54
N ARG A 23 -16.11 2.77 -9.24
CA ARG A 23 -16.71 3.65 -10.28
C ARG A 23 -15.64 4.11 -11.28
N HIS A 24 -14.50 4.57 -10.79
CA HIS A 24 -13.39 4.97 -11.67
C HIS A 24 -12.84 3.80 -12.49
N ALA A 25 -12.76 2.60 -11.91
CA ALA A 25 -12.32 1.39 -12.63
C ALA A 25 -13.30 1.02 -13.76
N LEU A 26 -14.60 1.15 -13.52
CA LEU A 26 -15.63 0.96 -14.55
C LEU A 26 -15.53 2.04 -15.66
N ASP A 27 -15.35 3.30 -15.29
CA ASP A 27 -15.19 4.41 -16.25
C ASP A 27 -13.94 4.22 -17.14
N CYS A 28 -12.87 3.63 -16.58
CA CYS A 28 -11.63 3.29 -17.30
C CYS A 28 -11.70 1.94 -18.06
N ASN A 29 -12.81 1.20 -17.98
CA ASN A 29 -12.96 -0.14 -18.56
C ASN A 29 -11.87 -1.12 -18.10
N LEU A 30 -11.52 -1.10 -16.83
CA LEU A 30 -10.62 -2.11 -16.26
C LEU A 30 -11.26 -3.49 -16.34
N SER A 31 -10.46 -4.51 -16.60
CA SER A 31 -10.89 -5.91 -16.54
C SER A 31 -10.60 -6.55 -15.19
N MET A 32 -9.57 -6.08 -14.48
CA MET A 32 -9.20 -6.59 -13.16
C MET A 32 -8.63 -5.45 -12.30
N MET A 33 -8.86 -5.54 -10.99
CA MET A 33 -8.28 -4.63 -10.00
C MET A 33 -7.97 -5.35 -8.70
N ALA A 34 -6.99 -4.82 -7.95
CA ALA A 34 -6.75 -5.20 -6.56
C ALA A 34 -6.69 -3.96 -5.69
N LEU A 35 -7.47 -3.94 -4.61
CA LEU A 35 -7.31 -2.97 -3.54
C LEU A 35 -6.23 -3.47 -2.59
N THR A 36 -5.19 -2.66 -2.36
CA THR A 36 -3.98 -3.04 -1.64
C THR A 36 -3.67 -2.08 -0.49
N ASP A 37 -4.69 -1.77 0.31
CA ASP A 37 -4.55 -0.90 1.47
C ASP A 37 -3.40 -1.34 2.38
N HIS A 38 -2.68 -0.38 2.97
CA HIS A 38 -1.53 -0.64 3.85
C HIS A 38 -1.94 -1.39 5.12
N ASP A 39 -1.43 -2.63 5.27
CA ASP A 39 -1.61 -3.48 6.46
C ASP A 39 -3.10 -3.62 6.88
N GLU A 40 -4.00 -3.60 5.88
CA GLU A 40 -5.45 -3.60 6.09
C GLU A 40 -6.17 -4.32 4.93
N ILE A 41 -7.19 -5.13 5.24
CA ILE A 41 -7.91 -5.93 4.24
C ILE A 41 -9.44 -5.75 4.28
N ASP A 42 -9.99 -5.03 5.25
CA ASP A 42 -11.44 -4.85 5.37
C ASP A 42 -12.02 -3.98 4.23
N GLY A 43 -11.18 -3.17 3.58
CA GLY A 43 -11.53 -2.44 2.35
C GLY A 43 -11.97 -3.35 1.21
N ILE A 44 -11.45 -4.58 1.13
CA ILE A 44 -11.81 -5.59 0.11
C ILE A 44 -13.30 -5.95 0.22
N LYS A 45 -13.80 -6.17 1.44
CA LYS A 45 -15.21 -6.46 1.67
C LYS A 45 -16.10 -5.30 1.24
N ALA A 46 -15.69 -4.06 1.54
CA ALA A 46 -16.42 -2.87 1.12
C ALA A 46 -16.45 -2.74 -0.41
N LEU A 47 -15.32 -3.04 -1.10
CA LEU A 47 -15.21 -3.05 -2.55
C LEU A 47 -16.16 -4.08 -3.20
N ARG A 48 -16.22 -5.31 -2.66
CA ARG A 48 -17.14 -6.35 -3.14
C ARG A 48 -18.60 -5.99 -2.91
N THR A 49 -18.91 -5.38 -1.76
CA THR A 49 -20.28 -4.89 -1.49
C THR A 49 -20.68 -3.80 -2.48
N ALA A 50 -19.76 -2.90 -2.83
CA ALA A 50 -20.00 -1.90 -3.87
C ALA A 50 -20.19 -2.56 -5.25
N GLN A 51 -19.45 -3.62 -5.55
CA GLN A 51 -19.55 -4.34 -6.82
C GLN A 51 -20.94 -4.95 -7.02
N GLU A 52 -21.55 -5.51 -5.98
CA GLU A 52 -22.92 -6.07 -6.07
C GLU A 52 -23.95 -5.05 -6.58
N GLN A 53 -23.72 -3.76 -6.35
CA GLN A 53 -24.61 -2.68 -6.75
C GLN A 53 -24.21 -2.02 -8.09
N LEU A 54 -22.91 -1.82 -8.32
CA LEU A 54 -22.39 -1.04 -9.44
C LEU A 54 -21.99 -1.89 -10.64
N ASP A 55 -21.60 -3.13 -10.40
CA ASP A 55 -21.14 -4.07 -11.42
C ASP A 55 -21.69 -5.48 -11.11
N PRO A 56 -23.04 -5.65 -11.11
CA PRO A 56 -23.67 -6.93 -10.74
C PRO A 56 -23.30 -8.08 -11.69
N GLU A 57 -22.90 -7.77 -12.92
CA GLU A 57 -22.40 -8.74 -13.90
C GLU A 57 -20.94 -9.11 -13.66
N LYS A 58 -20.27 -8.46 -12.71
CA LYS A 58 -18.86 -8.67 -12.35
C LYS A 58 -17.93 -8.59 -13.55
N THR A 59 -18.11 -7.53 -14.33
CA THR A 59 -17.27 -7.24 -15.52
C THR A 59 -15.82 -6.94 -15.12
N ILE A 60 -15.62 -6.44 -13.88
CA ILE A 60 -14.29 -6.27 -13.27
C ILE A 60 -14.03 -7.43 -12.31
N LYS A 61 -12.96 -8.20 -12.52
CA LYS A 61 -12.51 -9.21 -11.56
C LYS A 61 -11.76 -8.53 -10.41
N ILE A 62 -12.29 -8.60 -9.18
CA ILE A 62 -11.66 -8.09 -7.97
C ILE A 62 -10.75 -9.17 -7.37
N ILE A 63 -9.48 -8.84 -7.17
CA ILE A 63 -8.48 -9.68 -6.55
C ILE A 63 -8.24 -9.22 -5.12
N ASN A 64 -8.16 -10.14 -4.15
CA ASN A 64 -7.72 -9.80 -2.80
C ASN A 64 -6.30 -9.29 -2.84
N GLY A 65 -6.08 -8.13 -2.25
CA GLY A 65 -4.76 -7.51 -2.18
C GLY A 65 -4.54 -6.81 -0.83
N CYS A 66 -3.28 -6.69 -0.46
CA CYS A 66 -2.83 -5.90 0.68
C CYS A 66 -1.38 -5.50 0.45
N GLU A 67 -1.01 -4.25 0.79
CA GLU A 67 0.37 -3.82 0.79
C GLU A 67 0.91 -3.87 2.23
N PHE A 68 1.68 -4.92 2.53
CA PHE A 68 2.26 -5.15 3.85
C PHE A 68 3.53 -4.33 4.06
N SER A 69 3.64 -3.71 5.23
CA SER A 69 4.85 -3.02 5.65
C SER A 69 5.87 -3.99 6.25
N ALA A 70 7.07 -4.01 5.70
CA ALA A 70 8.21 -4.75 6.21
C ALA A 70 9.43 -3.84 6.40
N ASP A 71 10.50 -4.39 6.95
CA ASP A 71 11.79 -3.71 7.10
C ASP A 71 12.90 -4.64 6.64
N TYR A 72 13.86 -4.08 5.91
CA TYR A 72 15.09 -4.74 5.54
C TYR A 72 16.27 -3.81 5.84
N LYS A 73 17.15 -4.24 6.77
CA LYS A 73 18.26 -3.41 7.26
C LYS A 73 17.75 -2.03 7.76
N ASP A 74 18.11 -0.95 7.10
CA ASP A 74 17.72 0.43 7.43
C ASP A 74 16.55 0.97 6.59
N LYS A 75 16.01 0.14 5.67
CA LYS A 75 14.96 0.52 4.73
C LYS A 75 13.58 0.01 5.14
N SER A 76 12.59 0.82 4.86
CA SER A 76 11.19 0.39 4.83
C SER A 76 10.92 -0.28 3.49
N ILE A 77 10.37 -1.47 3.53
CA ILE A 77 10.05 -2.28 2.37
C ILE A 77 8.54 -2.51 2.36
N HIS A 78 7.95 -2.57 1.17
CA HIS A 78 6.57 -3.00 1.02
C HIS A 78 6.51 -4.32 0.24
N ILE A 79 5.54 -5.14 0.61
CA ILE A 79 5.28 -6.44 0.01
C ILE A 79 3.80 -6.49 -0.33
N LEU A 80 3.49 -6.64 -1.60
CA LEU A 80 2.12 -6.86 -2.04
C LEU A 80 1.77 -8.33 -1.85
N GLY A 81 0.74 -8.59 -1.07
CA GLY A 81 0.13 -9.91 -0.98
C GLY A 81 -1.10 -9.95 -1.88
N TYR A 82 -1.26 -11.02 -2.66
CA TYR A 82 -2.41 -11.20 -3.54
C TYR A 82 -3.05 -12.57 -3.36
N HIS A 83 -4.33 -12.67 -3.73
CA HIS A 83 -5.07 -13.92 -3.85
C HIS A 83 -5.13 -14.77 -2.57
N PHE A 84 -4.82 -14.21 -1.42
CA PHE A 84 -4.87 -14.87 -0.12
C PHE A 84 -6.32 -15.11 0.35
N ASP A 85 -6.49 -16.10 1.24
CA ASP A 85 -7.72 -16.28 1.99
C ASP A 85 -7.85 -15.20 3.07
N GLU A 86 -8.75 -14.24 2.84
CA GLU A 86 -9.02 -13.14 3.79
C GLU A 86 -9.61 -13.59 5.14
N THR A 87 -10.02 -14.86 5.25
CA THR A 87 -10.52 -15.45 6.50
C THR A 87 -9.44 -16.20 7.28
N ASN A 88 -8.23 -16.35 6.72
CA ASN A 88 -7.12 -17.03 7.36
C ASN A 88 -6.81 -16.40 8.72
N LYS A 89 -6.80 -17.23 9.77
CA LYS A 89 -6.68 -16.74 11.14
C LYS A 89 -5.30 -16.11 11.41
N GLU A 90 -4.21 -16.69 10.92
CA GLU A 90 -2.86 -16.17 11.17
C GLU A 90 -2.67 -14.80 10.50
N LEU A 91 -3.18 -14.65 9.27
CA LEU A 91 -3.19 -13.37 8.57
C LEU A 91 -3.99 -12.31 9.32
N ARG A 92 -5.20 -12.66 9.77
CA ARG A 92 -6.06 -11.75 10.56
C ARG A 92 -5.41 -11.35 11.87
N ASP A 93 -4.89 -12.31 12.63
CA ASP A 93 -4.20 -12.05 13.89
C ASP A 93 -2.98 -11.13 13.69
N PHE A 94 -2.24 -11.31 12.60
CA PHE A 94 -1.11 -10.44 12.23
C PHE A 94 -1.57 -9.02 11.91
N ILE A 95 -2.61 -8.85 11.10
CA ILE A 95 -3.15 -7.53 10.74
C ILE A 95 -3.62 -6.79 12.01
N GLU A 96 -4.37 -7.46 12.89
CA GLU A 96 -4.83 -6.85 14.16
C GLU A 96 -3.66 -6.49 15.09
N TYR A 97 -2.63 -7.34 15.18
CA TYR A 97 -1.39 -7.02 15.91
C TYR A 97 -0.73 -5.76 15.33
N PHE A 98 -0.57 -5.70 14.01
CA PHE A 98 0.10 -4.58 13.36
C PHE A 98 -0.70 -3.28 13.52
N LYS A 99 -2.02 -3.36 13.43
CA LYS A 99 -2.96 -2.28 13.66
C LYS A 99 -2.83 -1.71 15.09
N SER A 100 -2.82 -2.59 16.10
CA SER A 100 -2.61 -2.16 17.49
C SER A 100 -1.27 -1.44 17.67
N LYS A 101 -0.19 -1.91 17.02
CA LYS A 101 1.13 -1.26 17.07
C LYS A 101 1.16 0.09 16.33
N ARG A 102 0.39 0.24 15.27
CA ARG A 102 0.19 1.54 14.62
C ARG A 102 -0.54 2.51 15.54
N GLU A 103 -1.60 2.09 16.22
CA GLU A 103 -2.34 2.92 17.18
C GLU A 103 -1.46 3.38 18.33
N GLU A 104 -0.74 2.47 18.99
CA GLU A 104 0.24 2.79 20.04
C GLU A 104 1.25 3.85 19.56
N ARG A 105 1.75 3.69 18.33
CA ARG A 105 2.69 4.62 17.73
C ARG A 105 2.07 5.99 17.47
N ILE A 106 0.84 6.05 16.97
CA ILE A 106 0.10 7.29 16.73
C ILE A 106 -0.11 8.06 18.03
N ASP A 107 -0.54 7.39 19.09
CA ASP A 107 -0.74 7.99 20.40
C ASP A 107 0.56 8.59 20.95
N GLU A 108 1.69 7.90 20.78
CA GLU A 108 2.99 8.42 21.20
C GLU A 108 3.47 9.58 20.30
N ILE A 109 3.20 9.57 18.99
CA ILE A 109 3.51 10.72 18.10
C ILE A 109 2.71 11.94 18.54
N ILE A 110 1.41 11.81 18.77
CA ILE A 110 0.53 12.90 19.23
C ILE A 110 1.06 13.49 20.53
N LYS A 111 1.38 12.63 21.51
CA LYS A 111 1.95 13.04 22.79
C LYS A 111 3.25 13.83 22.61
N ARG A 112 4.18 13.35 21.75
CA ARG A 112 5.45 14.03 21.48
C ARG A 112 5.26 15.36 20.78
N CYS A 113 4.35 15.43 19.80
CA CYS A 113 3.98 16.68 19.14
C CYS A 113 3.47 17.71 20.14
N ASN A 114 2.56 17.34 21.03
CA ASN A 114 2.01 18.22 22.05
C ASN A 114 3.09 18.72 23.02
N ASN A 115 4.05 17.88 23.39
CA ASN A 115 5.16 18.27 24.28
C ASN A 115 6.08 19.35 23.69
N VAL A 116 6.11 19.51 22.37
CA VAL A 116 6.93 20.52 21.69
C VAL A 116 6.09 21.63 21.05
N GLY A 117 4.80 21.73 21.39
CA GLY A 117 3.94 22.85 21.00
C GLY A 117 3.15 22.65 19.71
N TYR A 118 3.13 21.45 19.14
CA TYR A 118 2.25 21.10 18.01
C TYR A 118 0.98 20.41 18.56
N PHE A 119 -0.04 21.20 18.86
CA PHE A 119 -1.26 20.73 19.51
C PHE A 119 -2.20 20.04 18.52
N ILE A 120 -2.23 18.70 18.58
CA ILE A 120 -3.11 17.81 17.82
C ILE A 120 -3.68 16.74 18.75
N SER A 121 -4.81 16.15 18.41
CA SER A 121 -5.46 15.15 19.26
C SER A 121 -5.90 13.89 18.50
N LYS A 122 -6.08 12.79 19.23
CA LYS A 122 -6.64 11.55 18.67
C LYS A 122 -8.10 11.75 18.25
N ASP A 123 -8.87 12.57 18.95
CA ASP A 123 -10.27 12.85 18.63
C ASP A 123 -10.39 13.59 17.27
N GLU A 124 -9.51 14.55 17.00
CA GLU A 124 -9.43 15.20 15.69
C GLU A 124 -9.07 14.22 14.58
N LEU A 125 -8.12 13.31 14.85
CA LEU A 125 -7.72 12.25 13.92
C LEU A 125 -8.92 11.35 13.56
N LEU A 126 -9.59 10.81 14.56
CA LEU A 126 -10.73 9.91 14.38
C LEU A 126 -11.91 10.60 13.70
N LYS A 127 -12.16 11.87 14.03
CA LYS A 127 -13.21 12.67 13.41
C LYS A 127 -12.91 12.95 11.93
N LYS A 128 -11.66 13.21 11.59
CA LYS A 128 -11.26 13.53 10.21
C LYS A 128 -11.17 12.29 9.32
N PHE A 129 -10.74 11.16 9.87
CA PHE A 129 -10.51 9.91 9.15
C PHE A 129 -11.32 8.75 9.76
N PRO A 130 -12.66 8.82 9.76
CA PRO A 130 -13.51 7.90 10.52
C PRO A 130 -13.53 6.46 9.98
N LYS A 131 -13.06 6.24 8.75
CA LYS A 131 -13.01 4.91 8.11
C LYS A 131 -11.60 4.33 8.02
N THR A 132 -10.58 5.12 8.27
CA THR A 132 -9.18 4.64 8.28
C THR A 132 -9.00 3.65 9.41
N GLN A 133 -8.45 2.49 9.08
CA GLN A 133 -8.17 1.41 10.04
C GLN A 133 -6.68 1.29 10.32
N ALA A 134 -5.83 1.66 9.37
CA ALA A 134 -4.38 1.62 9.46
C ALA A 134 -3.78 3.03 9.51
N TYR A 135 -3.94 3.73 10.63
CA TYR A 135 -3.39 5.08 10.80
C TYR A 135 -1.86 5.11 10.67
N GLY A 136 -1.38 6.15 9.99
CA GLY A 136 0.04 6.36 9.75
C GLY A 136 0.46 7.83 9.89
N ARG A 137 1.70 8.10 9.55
CA ARG A 137 2.22 9.49 9.52
C ARG A 137 1.50 10.42 8.53
N PRO A 138 0.93 9.95 7.40
CA PRO A 138 0.17 10.83 6.51
C PRO A 138 -1.02 11.49 7.20
N GLN A 139 -1.81 10.74 7.99
CA GLN A 139 -2.95 11.28 8.70
C GLN A 139 -2.54 12.27 9.80
N ILE A 140 -1.48 11.98 10.55
CA ILE A 140 -0.89 12.95 11.51
C ILE A 140 -0.37 14.19 10.76
N GLY A 141 0.27 13.99 9.62
CA GLY A 141 0.76 15.09 8.79
C GLY A 141 -0.37 16.02 8.36
N GLN A 142 -1.52 15.47 8.01
CA GLN A 142 -2.67 16.30 7.64
C GLN A 142 -3.22 17.11 8.83
N LEU A 143 -3.24 16.54 10.05
CA LEU A 143 -3.60 17.32 11.23
C LEU A 143 -2.62 18.47 11.50
N LEU A 144 -1.34 18.23 11.30
CA LEU A 144 -0.31 19.28 11.45
C LEU A 144 -0.46 20.40 10.42
N ILE A 145 -0.84 20.05 9.18
CA ILE A 145 -1.13 21.03 8.12
C ILE A 145 -2.39 21.83 8.47
N ASP A 146 -3.46 21.17 8.88
CA ASP A 146 -4.73 21.82 9.25
C ASP A 146 -4.55 22.75 10.47
N GLY A 147 -3.67 22.37 11.40
CA GLY A 147 -3.29 23.20 12.55
C GLY A 147 -2.36 24.36 12.21
N GLY A 148 -1.96 24.51 10.94
CA GLY A 148 -1.06 25.58 10.47
C GLY A 148 0.40 25.40 10.87
N TYR A 149 0.81 24.22 11.30
CA TYR A 149 2.18 23.92 11.70
C TYR A 149 3.11 23.57 10.54
N ALA A 150 2.56 23.22 9.37
CA ALA A 150 3.29 22.90 8.15
C ALA A 150 2.49 23.35 6.92
N LYS A 151 3.19 23.57 5.80
CA LYS A 151 2.56 24.02 4.54
C LYS A 151 1.95 22.86 3.76
N ASP A 152 2.65 21.75 3.74
CA ASP A 152 2.30 20.56 2.98
C ASP A 152 2.91 19.31 3.61
N ILE A 153 2.61 18.15 3.05
CA ILE A 153 3.06 16.86 3.58
C ILE A 153 4.59 16.68 3.50
N ASN A 154 5.24 17.29 2.51
CA ASN A 154 6.69 17.24 2.37
C ASN A 154 7.37 18.04 3.50
N ASP A 155 6.80 19.20 3.85
CA ASP A 155 7.27 20.03 4.97
C ASP A 155 7.15 19.27 6.30
N VAL A 156 6.03 18.54 6.51
CA VAL A 156 5.87 17.67 7.68
C VAL A 156 6.96 16.59 7.75
N PHE A 157 7.19 15.85 6.66
CA PHE A 157 8.11 14.71 6.67
C PHE A 157 9.58 15.08 6.68
N LYS A 158 9.93 16.25 6.12
CA LYS A 158 11.29 16.79 6.16
C LYS A 158 11.57 17.59 7.43
N GLY A 159 10.52 18.01 8.14
CA GLY A 159 10.58 18.83 9.37
C GLY A 159 10.09 18.07 10.61
N ILE A 160 8.81 18.25 10.95
CA ILE A 160 8.21 17.85 12.23
C ILE A 160 8.31 16.33 12.47
N LEU A 161 8.04 15.49 11.46
CA LEU A 161 8.04 14.02 11.56
C LEU A 161 9.26 13.36 10.91
N ARG A 162 10.34 14.09 10.67
CA ARG A 162 11.60 13.50 10.16
C ARG A 162 12.21 12.56 11.22
N LYS A 163 13.01 11.58 10.78
CA LYS A 163 13.59 10.51 11.61
C LYS A 163 14.30 11.00 12.89
N ASP A 164 14.92 12.19 12.86
CA ASP A 164 15.70 12.71 14.00
C ASP A 164 14.95 13.79 14.80
N SER A 165 13.65 13.99 14.52
CA SER A 165 12.85 14.99 15.24
C SER A 165 12.37 14.48 16.59
N PRO A 166 12.10 15.39 17.57
CA PRO A 166 11.49 15.01 18.84
C PRO A 166 10.12 14.32 18.70
N CYS A 167 9.39 14.61 17.62
CA CYS A 167 8.07 14.03 17.34
C CYS A 167 8.13 12.64 16.69
N TYR A 168 9.30 12.21 16.21
CA TYR A 168 9.43 10.94 15.51
C TYR A 168 9.34 9.76 16.46
N VAL A 169 8.49 8.81 16.11
CA VAL A 169 8.40 7.47 16.75
C VAL A 169 8.68 6.43 15.67
N PRO A 170 9.64 5.52 15.86
CA PRO A 170 9.89 4.45 14.90
C PRO A 170 8.67 3.51 14.82
N LYS A 171 8.45 2.91 13.65
CA LYS A 171 7.46 1.82 13.52
C LYS A 171 8.03 0.53 14.12
N VAL A 172 7.13 -0.40 14.48
CA VAL A 172 7.55 -1.77 14.78
C VAL A 172 8.25 -2.35 13.54
N LYS A 173 9.35 -3.05 13.75
CA LYS A 173 10.09 -3.70 12.67
C LYS A 173 9.54 -5.10 12.46
N ILE A 174 9.21 -5.38 11.21
CA ILE A 174 8.80 -6.71 10.76
C ILE A 174 9.71 -7.10 9.61
N GLU A 175 10.32 -8.25 9.70
CA GLU A 175 11.26 -8.73 8.68
C GLU A 175 10.54 -9.24 7.43
N VAL A 176 11.14 -9.03 6.26
CA VAL A 176 10.60 -9.45 4.96
C VAL A 176 10.19 -10.93 4.93
N PRO A 177 11.02 -11.90 5.37
CA PRO A 177 10.66 -13.33 5.34
C PRO A 177 9.40 -13.65 6.16
N TYR A 178 9.16 -12.92 7.25
CA TYR A 178 7.99 -13.15 8.08
C TYR A 178 6.70 -12.76 7.36
N ILE A 179 6.71 -11.64 6.62
CA ILE A 179 5.55 -11.20 5.82
C ILE A 179 5.27 -12.20 4.70
N ILE A 180 6.30 -12.66 3.99
CA ILE A 180 6.17 -13.67 2.93
C ILE A 180 5.52 -14.95 3.48
N ASP A 181 6.00 -15.44 4.63
CA ASP A 181 5.47 -16.64 5.29
C ASP A 181 3.98 -16.48 5.67
N ILE A 182 3.58 -15.32 6.20
CA ILE A 182 2.17 -15.03 6.53
C ILE A 182 1.29 -15.03 5.27
N ILE A 183 1.74 -14.43 4.18
CA ILE A 183 1.01 -14.42 2.91
C ILE A 183 0.85 -15.83 2.37
N HIS A 184 1.93 -16.62 2.35
CA HIS A 184 1.92 -18.01 1.88
C HIS A 184 1.03 -18.91 2.75
N LYS A 185 1.06 -18.77 4.07
CA LYS A 185 0.16 -19.50 4.99
C LYS A 185 -1.32 -19.20 4.76
N ALA A 186 -1.61 -18.01 4.26
CA ALA A 186 -2.95 -17.64 3.83
C ALA A 186 -3.28 -18.12 2.39
N GLY A 187 -2.40 -18.89 1.75
CA GLY A 187 -2.57 -19.37 0.37
C GLY A 187 -2.36 -18.28 -0.69
N GLY A 188 -1.76 -17.16 -0.32
CA GLY A 188 -1.53 -16.00 -1.18
C GLY A 188 -0.19 -16.03 -1.89
N LEU A 189 0.02 -15.01 -2.73
CA LEU A 189 1.23 -14.79 -3.52
C LEU A 189 1.92 -13.52 -3.01
N ALA A 190 3.22 -13.62 -2.69
CA ALA A 190 4.03 -12.53 -2.15
C ALA A 190 4.86 -11.85 -3.26
N VAL A 191 4.66 -10.54 -3.45
CA VAL A 191 5.27 -9.76 -4.52
C VAL A 191 6.08 -8.61 -3.94
N MET A 192 7.33 -8.44 -4.37
CA MET A 192 8.14 -7.27 -4.03
C MET A 192 7.53 -6.02 -4.67
N ALA A 193 7.02 -5.11 -3.84
CA ALA A 193 6.43 -3.86 -4.29
C ALA A 193 7.49 -2.86 -4.76
N HIS A 194 7.20 -2.11 -5.82
CA HIS A 194 7.97 -0.95 -6.33
C HIS A 194 9.46 -0.93 -5.96
N PRO A 195 10.29 -1.89 -6.43
CA PRO A 195 11.69 -2.08 -6.01
C PRO A 195 12.56 -0.81 -6.12
N LYS A 196 12.26 0.12 -7.02
CA LYS A 196 12.97 1.40 -7.10
C LYS A 196 12.86 2.24 -5.82
N LEU A 197 11.74 2.15 -5.10
CA LEU A 197 11.51 2.92 -3.88
C LEU A 197 12.30 2.39 -2.68
N VAL A 198 12.92 1.22 -2.79
CA VAL A 198 13.93 0.71 -1.82
C VAL A 198 15.15 1.64 -1.78
N CYS A 199 15.43 2.36 -2.88
CA CYS A 199 16.58 3.24 -3.04
C CYS A 199 17.93 2.55 -2.79
N SER A 200 18.02 1.24 -3.08
CA SER A 200 19.24 0.44 -3.01
C SER A 200 19.08 -0.81 -3.88
N ASP A 201 19.74 -0.82 -5.02
CA ASP A 201 19.72 -1.96 -5.93
C ASP A 201 20.36 -3.22 -5.29
N GLU A 202 21.40 -3.02 -4.45
CA GLU A 202 22.01 -4.08 -3.68
C GLU A 202 21.00 -4.78 -2.77
N TYR A 203 20.18 -4.01 -2.04
CA TYR A 203 19.16 -4.58 -1.15
C TYR A 203 18.03 -5.26 -1.92
N VAL A 204 17.67 -4.74 -3.10
CA VAL A 204 16.70 -5.42 -3.98
C VAL A 204 17.22 -6.81 -4.35
N VAL A 205 18.48 -6.90 -4.83
CA VAL A 205 19.09 -8.18 -5.21
C VAL A 205 19.26 -9.13 -4.01
N GLU A 206 19.69 -8.62 -2.86
CA GLU A 206 19.81 -9.44 -1.64
C GLU A 206 18.46 -10.03 -1.22
N MET A 207 17.36 -9.23 -1.29
CA MET A 207 16.03 -9.70 -0.92
C MET A 207 15.47 -10.75 -1.89
N LEU A 208 15.96 -10.83 -3.13
CA LEU A 208 15.57 -11.89 -4.07
C LEU A 208 16.03 -13.30 -3.64
N ALA A 209 16.83 -13.40 -2.58
CA ALA A 209 17.12 -14.68 -1.92
C ALA A 209 15.96 -15.17 -1.02
N TYR A 210 14.97 -14.33 -0.74
CA TYR A 210 13.76 -14.74 -0.04
C TYR A 210 12.73 -15.30 -1.03
N ASP A 211 11.71 -15.97 -0.50
CA ASP A 211 10.73 -16.74 -1.26
C ASP A 211 9.60 -15.87 -1.85
N PHE A 212 9.97 -14.81 -2.59
CA PHE A 212 9.01 -14.04 -3.36
C PHE A 212 8.49 -14.83 -4.55
N ASP A 213 7.21 -14.71 -4.86
CA ASP A 213 6.58 -15.30 -6.05
C ASP A 213 6.65 -14.37 -7.25
N GLY A 214 6.67 -13.05 -6.99
CA GLY A 214 6.65 -12.05 -8.05
C GLY A 214 7.35 -10.74 -7.70
N MET A 215 7.42 -9.87 -8.71
CA MET A 215 7.97 -8.52 -8.59
C MET A 215 7.04 -7.52 -9.30
N GLU A 216 6.77 -6.39 -8.65
CA GLU A 216 6.08 -5.28 -9.30
C GLU A 216 7.04 -4.55 -10.22
N VAL A 217 6.86 -4.75 -11.52
CA VAL A 217 7.73 -4.17 -12.56
C VAL A 217 7.12 -2.89 -13.12
N TYR A 218 5.81 -2.87 -13.30
CA TYR A 218 5.11 -1.71 -13.82
C TYR A 218 4.56 -0.87 -12.67
N HIS A 219 5.13 0.32 -12.49
CA HIS A 219 4.76 1.24 -11.42
C HIS A 219 5.00 2.70 -11.86
N THR A 220 4.20 3.64 -11.38
CA THR A 220 4.29 5.07 -11.75
C THR A 220 5.67 5.71 -11.50
N LYS A 221 6.47 5.16 -10.60
CA LYS A 221 7.84 5.64 -10.30
C LYS A 221 8.94 4.95 -11.11
N HIS A 222 8.60 3.93 -11.88
CA HIS A 222 9.53 3.22 -12.75
C HIS A 222 9.54 3.85 -14.13
N ASN A 223 10.72 4.24 -14.61
CA ASN A 223 10.92 4.62 -16.01
C ASN A 223 11.22 3.38 -16.87
N ASP A 224 11.35 3.56 -18.19
CA ASP A 224 11.59 2.45 -19.13
C ASP A 224 12.85 1.62 -18.82
N ASP A 225 13.90 2.25 -18.28
CA ASP A 225 15.13 1.54 -17.91
C ASP A 225 14.94 0.74 -16.61
N ASP A 226 14.16 1.26 -15.66
CA ASP A 226 13.75 0.53 -14.46
C ASP A 226 12.91 -0.69 -14.84
N VAL A 227 11.92 -0.52 -15.72
CA VAL A 227 11.07 -1.61 -16.23
C VAL A 227 11.91 -2.70 -16.89
N LYS A 228 12.85 -2.34 -17.78
CA LYS A 228 13.75 -3.31 -18.43
C LYS A 228 14.60 -4.07 -17.40
N ARG A 229 15.16 -3.35 -16.44
CA ARG A 229 15.98 -3.92 -15.36
C ARG A 229 15.21 -4.90 -14.51
N TYR A 230 14.02 -4.50 -14.03
CA TYR A 230 13.20 -5.35 -13.16
C TYR A 230 12.61 -6.54 -13.90
N LYS A 231 12.27 -6.42 -15.19
CA LYS A 231 11.93 -7.57 -16.04
C LYS A 231 13.08 -8.58 -16.14
N ALA A 232 14.30 -8.11 -16.27
CA ALA A 232 15.47 -8.99 -16.33
C ALA A 232 15.69 -9.71 -15.00
N LEU A 233 15.61 -9.00 -13.88
CA LEU A 233 15.72 -9.58 -12.53
C LEU A 233 14.60 -10.58 -12.24
N ALA A 234 13.36 -10.25 -12.56
CA ALA A 234 12.23 -11.16 -12.38
C ALA A 234 12.43 -12.46 -13.16
N LYS A 235 12.86 -12.36 -14.41
CA LYS A 235 13.18 -13.53 -15.25
C LYS A 235 14.34 -14.36 -14.71
N GLU A 236 15.42 -13.73 -14.23
CA GLU A 236 16.58 -14.42 -13.65
C GLU A 236 16.21 -15.22 -12.42
N HIS A 237 15.29 -14.71 -11.61
CA HIS A 237 14.84 -15.33 -10.36
C HIS A 237 13.53 -16.13 -10.49
N ASN A 238 13.02 -16.36 -11.71
CA ASN A 238 11.77 -17.06 -11.98
C ASN A 238 10.56 -16.47 -11.26
N LEU A 239 10.50 -15.14 -11.14
CA LEU A 239 9.39 -14.39 -10.56
C LEU A 239 8.42 -13.96 -11.65
N PHE A 240 7.10 -14.10 -11.39
CA PHE A 240 6.12 -13.46 -12.25
C PHE A 240 6.13 -11.94 -12.08
N ILE A 241 5.54 -11.24 -13.04
CA ILE A 241 5.52 -9.78 -13.07
C ILE A 241 4.12 -9.27 -12.72
N THR A 242 4.05 -8.25 -11.85
CA THR A 242 2.84 -7.49 -11.60
C THR A 242 3.04 -6.00 -11.96
N GLY A 243 1.96 -5.25 -11.81
CA GLY A 243 2.02 -3.81 -11.91
C GLY A 243 0.73 -3.13 -11.47
N GLY A 244 0.86 -1.89 -11.08
CA GLY A 244 -0.24 -1.06 -10.65
C GLY A 244 0.14 0.41 -10.54
N SER A 245 -0.86 1.23 -10.26
CA SER A 245 -0.70 2.68 -10.24
C SER A 245 -0.12 3.23 -8.94
N ASP A 246 -0.28 2.52 -7.83
CA ASP A 246 -0.07 3.03 -6.46
C ASP A 246 -0.92 4.29 -6.21
N TYR A 247 -2.15 4.28 -6.74
CA TYR A 247 -3.07 5.42 -6.66
C TYR A 247 -3.55 5.66 -5.24
N HIS A 248 -3.40 6.89 -4.77
CA HIS A 248 -3.90 7.34 -3.47
C HIS A 248 -4.94 8.46 -3.59
N GLY A 249 -5.00 9.13 -4.74
CA GLY A 249 -5.85 10.30 -4.98
C GLY A 249 -5.43 11.55 -4.23
N ILE A 250 -4.21 11.59 -3.70
CA ILE A 250 -3.65 12.74 -2.97
C ILE A 250 -3.09 13.74 -3.99
N PRO A 251 -3.51 15.02 -3.97
CA PRO A 251 -2.98 16.03 -4.88
C PRO A 251 -1.44 16.13 -4.83
N GLY A 252 -0.79 16.04 -5.98
CA GLY A 252 0.67 16.07 -6.11
C GLY A 252 1.40 14.76 -5.79
N LYS A 253 0.67 13.68 -5.50
CA LYS A 253 1.19 12.31 -5.45
C LYS A 253 0.76 11.58 -6.74
N ALA A 254 1.71 11.24 -7.60
CA ALA A 254 1.40 10.53 -8.85
C ALA A 254 0.93 9.09 -8.58
N PRO A 255 -0.04 8.59 -9.37
CA PRO A 255 -0.74 9.32 -10.44
C PRO A 255 -1.72 10.36 -9.88
N ASP A 256 -1.88 11.49 -10.59
CA ASP A 256 -2.75 12.57 -10.12
C ASP A 256 -4.22 12.20 -10.24
N GLN A 257 -4.59 11.43 -11.27
CA GLN A 257 -5.94 10.94 -11.48
C GLN A 257 -5.94 9.41 -11.61
N PHE A 258 -7.05 8.80 -11.21
CA PHE A 258 -7.27 7.39 -11.47
C PHE A 258 -7.32 7.16 -12.98
N GLY A 259 -6.59 6.15 -13.47
CA GLY A 259 -6.53 5.86 -14.90
C GLY A 259 -5.36 6.49 -15.65
N ASP A 260 -4.63 7.46 -15.06
CA ASP A 260 -3.41 8.02 -15.67
C ASP A 260 -2.31 6.98 -15.85
N TYR A 261 -2.34 5.91 -15.06
CA TYR A 261 -1.41 4.78 -15.16
C TYR A 261 -2.18 3.47 -15.06
N LEU A 262 -2.21 2.72 -16.16
CA LEU A 262 -2.84 1.41 -16.24
C LEU A 262 -1.88 0.43 -16.93
N VAL A 263 -1.97 -0.84 -16.57
CA VAL A 263 -1.10 -1.89 -17.07
C VAL A 263 -1.85 -2.74 -18.10
N SER A 264 -1.17 -3.16 -19.18
CA SER A 264 -1.74 -4.14 -20.11
C SER A 264 -1.80 -5.52 -19.44
N ALA A 265 -2.93 -6.20 -19.53
CA ALA A 265 -3.08 -7.57 -19.05
C ALA A 265 -2.10 -8.55 -19.73
N GLU A 266 -1.63 -8.25 -20.96
CA GLU A 266 -0.64 -9.05 -21.67
C GLU A 266 0.73 -8.98 -20.97
N ASP A 267 1.08 -7.81 -20.43
CA ASP A 267 2.36 -7.57 -19.76
C ASP A 267 2.49 -8.31 -18.41
N VAL A 268 1.37 -8.69 -17.80
CA VAL A 268 1.27 -9.36 -16.49
C VAL A 268 0.50 -10.68 -16.60
N SER A 269 0.48 -11.28 -17.78
CA SER A 269 -0.33 -12.45 -18.10
C SER A 269 0.02 -13.70 -17.28
N GLU A 270 1.26 -13.86 -16.87
CA GLU A 270 1.69 -14.96 -15.99
C GLU A 270 1.00 -14.83 -14.62
N PHE A 271 1.05 -13.66 -13.99
CA PHE A 271 0.33 -13.41 -12.74
C PHE A 271 -1.17 -13.65 -12.88
N ILE A 272 -1.80 -13.13 -13.96
CA ILE A 272 -3.23 -13.34 -14.22
C ILE A 272 -3.60 -14.83 -14.32
N SER A 273 -2.70 -15.66 -14.83
CA SER A 273 -2.95 -17.11 -14.98
C SER A 273 -2.94 -17.86 -13.64
N LEU A 274 -2.44 -17.25 -12.56
CA LEU A 274 -2.42 -17.81 -11.20
C LEU A 274 -3.66 -17.43 -10.39
N LEU A 275 -4.46 -16.47 -10.88
CA LEU A 275 -5.67 -15.95 -10.22
C LEU A 275 -6.90 -16.72 -10.65
#